data_1e2b4fd17c576f63213a52b6b8f8d468
#
_entry.id   1e2b4fd17c576f63213a52b6b8f8d468
#
_cell.length_a   1.000
_cell.length_b   1.000
_cell.length_c   1.000
_cell.angle_alpha   90.00
_cell.angle_beta   90.00
_cell.angle_gamma   90.00
#
_symmetry.space_group_name_H-M   'P 1'
#
loop_
_entity.id
_entity.type
_entity.pdbx_description
1 polymer ?
#
loop_
_entity_poly.entity_id
_entity_poly.type
_entity_poly.pdbx_seq_one_letter_code
_entity_poly.pdbx_strand_id
1 'polypeptide(L)'
;MILRRFDNIYPRTFWIAVIEKEEDIYTILKKFTIYDLLPGFDKVRKEAEEEMLKTYDGDAIAECRPVMLNSSSEMGIICIIYRPDEVDGTHIAHESVHITDYYFEVTGMNGEEFSGGGNEGYAHLVGWAAGCFIKVMKEYGKTE
;
A
#
# COMPACT_ATOMS: atom_id res chain seq x y z
N MET A 1 -15.92 -3.56 -0.39
CA MET A 1 -14.45 -3.34 -0.30
C MET A 1 -13.71 -4.64 -0.53
N ILE A 2 -12.67 -4.61 -1.33
CA ILE A 2 -11.71 -5.70 -1.41
C ILE A 2 -10.53 -5.34 -0.53
N LEU A 3 -10.13 -6.24 0.36
CA LEU A 3 -8.94 -6.10 1.19
C LEU A 3 -8.16 -7.40 1.11
N ARG A 4 -6.94 -7.34 0.60
CA ARG A 4 -6.09 -8.52 0.41
C ARG A 4 -4.74 -8.33 1.07
N ARG A 5 -4.26 -9.42 1.65
CA ARG A 5 -2.96 -9.54 2.31
C ARG A 5 -1.99 -10.28 1.41
N PHE A 6 -0.76 -9.79 1.33
CA PHE A 6 0.33 -10.44 0.60
C PHE A 6 1.56 -10.55 1.49
N ASP A 7 2.15 -11.72 1.51
CA ASP A 7 3.36 -12.00 2.29
C ASP A 7 4.53 -12.24 1.36
N ASN A 8 5.72 -11.91 1.83
CA ASN A 8 6.99 -12.23 1.18
C ASN A 8 8.00 -12.69 2.25
N ILE A 9 9.27 -12.81 1.87
CA ILE A 9 10.34 -13.25 2.78
C ILE A 9 10.71 -12.20 3.83
N TYR A 10 10.26 -10.96 3.70
CA TYR A 10 10.57 -9.88 4.63
C TYR A 10 9.56 -9.82 5.78
N PRO A 11 9.97 -9.34 6.97
CA PRO A 11 9.11 -9.34 8.17
C PRO A 11 8.10 -8.17 8.18
N ARG A 12 7.51 -7.88 7.06
CA ARG A 12 6.46 -6.87 6.92
C ARG A 12 5.39 -7.39 5.96
N THR A 13 4.16 -6.98 6.19
CA THR A 13 3.03 -7.41 5.37
C THR A 13 2.62 -6.29 4.42
N PHE A 14 2.21 -6.67 3.22
CA PHE A 14 1.63 -5.76 2.24
C PHE A 14 0.13 -6.02 2.12
N TRP A 15 -0.66 -4.97 2.25
CA TRP A 15 -2.12 -5.02 2.03
C TRP A 15 -2.50 -4.12 0.87
N ILE A 16 -3.49 -4.54 0.12
CA ILE A 16 -4.16 -3.71 -0.90
C ILE A 16 -5.63 -3.64 -0.54
N ALA A 17 -6.16 -2.42 -0.43
CA ALA A 17 -7.57 -2.15 -0.20
C ALA A 17 -8.15 -1.43 -1.40
N VAL A 18 -9.25 -1.93 -1.94
CA VAL A 18 -10.02 -1.26 -2.99
C VAL A 18 -11.26 -0.65 -2.35
N ILE A 19 -11.37 0.67 -2.41
CA ILE A 19 -12.47 1.44 -1.85
C ILE A 19 -13.61 1.47 -2.87
N GLU A 20 -14.78 0.99 -2.48
CA GLU A 20 -15.98 1.00 -3.31
C GLU A 20 -16.97 2.07 -2.85
N LYS A 21 -16.93 2.43 -1.57
CA LYS A 21 -17.80 3.44 -0.97
C LYS A 21 -17.10 4.13 0.21
N GLU A 22 -17.58 5.28 0.61
CA GLU A 22 -17.00 6.09 1.68
C GLU A 22 -16.86 5.31 3.00
N GLU A 23 -17.83 4.48 3.35
CA GLU A 23 -17.83 3.68 4.57
C GLU A 23 -16.64 2.72 4.66
N ASP A 24 -16.06 2.34 3.53
CA ASP A 24 -14.88 1.48 3.49
C ASP A 24 -13.67 2.13 4.17
N ILE A 25 -13.58 3.45 4.12
CA ILE A 25 -12.54 4.23 4.80
C ILE A 25 -12.61 4.01 6.32
N TYR A 26 -13.81 4.06 6.88
CA TYR A 26 -14.02 3.81 8.32
C TYR A 26 -13.66 2.37 8.69
N THR A 27 -13.92 1.42 7.80
CA THR A 27 -13.52 0.01 8.00
C THR A 27 -12.00 -0.12 8.08
N ILE A 28 -11.27 0.55 7.19
CA ILE A 28 -9.79 0.56 7.22
C ILE A 28 -9.30 1.16 8.53
N LEU A 29 -9.85 2.28 8.96
CA LEU A 29 -9.45 2.97 10.19
C LEU A 29 -9.75 2.17 11.46
N LYS A 30 -10.73 1.27 11.41
CA LYS A 30 -11.00 0.31 12.50
C LYS A 30 -9.96 -0.80 12.55
N LYS A 31 -9.52 -1.27 11.39
CA LYS A 31 -8.60 -2.41 11.28
C LYS A 31 -7.14 -2.02 11.46
N PHE A 32 -6.77 -0.83 11.05
CA PHE A 32 -5.38 -0.38 10.98
C PHE A 32 -5.16 0.91 11.74
N THR A 33 -3.97 1.01 12.36
CA THR A 33 -3.41 2.29 12.80
C THR A 33 -2.50 2.79 11.67
N ILE A 34 -2.74 4.02 11.23
CA ILE A 34 -1.96 4.63 10.14
C ILE A 34 -0.86 5.48 10.75
N TYR A 35 0.37 5.18 10.38
CA TYR A 35 1.54 5.93 10.85
C TYR A 35 1.91 7.01 9.86
N ASP A 36 2.42 8.13 10.38
CA ASP A 36 3.10 9.11 9.56
C ASP A 36 4.47 8.55 9.14
N LEU A 37 5.02 9.07 8.05
CA LEU A 37 6.35 8.70 7.55
C LEU A 37 7.48 9.02 8.55
N LEU A 38 7.19 9.83 9.57
CA LEU A 38 8.15 10.14 10.64
C LEU A 38 8.09 9.05 11.71
N PRO A 39 9.20 8.33 11.94
CA PRO A 39 9.24 7.28 12.95
C PRO A 39 8.85 7.81 14.34
N GLY A 40 7.95 7.10 15.03
CA GLY A 40 7.62 7.35 16.42
C GLY A 40 6.39 8.22 16.68
N PHE A 41 5.67 8.64 15.67
CA PHE A 41 4.44 9.40 15.85
C PHE A 41 3.25 8.63 15.30
N ASP A 42 2.35 8.22 16.18
CA ASP A 42 1.03 7.73 15.78
C ASP A 42 0.19 8.93 15.34
N LYS A 43 -0.40 8.86 14.16
CA LYS A 43 -1.42 9.83 13.79
C LYS A 43 -2.64 9.60 14.66
N VAL A 44 -3.14 10.69 15.22
CA VAL A 44 -4.43 10.66 15.88
C VAL A 44 -5.47 10.19 14.84
N ARG A 45 -6.26 9.18 15.20
CA ARG A 45 -7.25 8.57 14.31
C ARG A 45 -8.11 9.60 13.57
N LYS A 46 -8.47 10.68 14.25
CA LYS A 46 -9.27 11.77 13.66
C LYS A 46 -8.55 12.45 12.50
N GLU A 47 -7.25 12.70 12.63
CA GLU A 47 -6.44 13.30 11.56
C GLU A 47 -6.31 12.37 10.37
N ALA A 48 -6.09 11.07 10.61
CA ALA A 48 -6.05 10.06 9.55
C ALA A 48 -7.38 9.98 8.81
N GLU A 49 -8.49 10.00 9.53
CA GLU A 49 -9.84 10.01 8.96
C GLU A 49 -10.06 11.23 8.06
N GLU A 50 -9.76 12.44 8.57
CA GLU A 50 -9.89 13.67 7.79
C GLU A 50 -9.06 13.66 6.52
N GLU A 51 -7.81 13.18 6.61
CA GLU A 51 -6.90 13.07 5.47
C GLU A 51 -7.39 12.09 4.43
N MET A 52 -7.84 10.91 4.85
CA MET A 52 -8.33 9.88 3.93
C MET A 52 -9.64 10.29 3.26
N LEU A 53 -10.55 10.94 3.98
CA LEU A 53 -11.79 11.46 3.41
C LEU A 53 -11.51 12.57 2.38
N LYS A 54 -10.56 13.44 2.68
CA LYS A 54 -10.12 14.49 1.75
C LYS A 54 -9.50 13.88 0.48
N THR A 55 -8.72 12.82 0.64
CA THR A 55 -8.13 12.10 -0.51
C THR A 55 -9.22 11.41 -1.34
N TYR A 56 -10.20 10.80 -0.68
CA TYR A 56 -11.34 10.16 -1.33
C TYR A 56 -12.17 11.15 -2.15
N ASP A 57 -12.40 12.35 -1.63
CA ASP A 57 -13.15 13.42 -2.30
C ASP A 57 -12.32 14.14 -3.40
N GLY A 58 -11.01 13.94 -3.41
CA GLY A 58 -10.09 14.56 -4.36
C GLY A 58 -9.88 13.74 -5.63
N ASP A 59 -8.72 13.95 -6.27
CA ASP A 59 -8.38 13.33 -7.55
C ASP A 59 -7.41 12.15 -7.43
N ALA A 60 -6.95 11.84 -6.23
CA ALA A 60 -5.97 10.76 -6.02
C ALA A 60 -6.58 9.40 -6.38
N ILE A 61 -5.84 8.61 -7.12
CA ILE A 61 -6.26 7.28 -7.54
C ILE A 61 -5.90 6.24 -6.50
N ALA A 62 -4.68 6.35 -5.95
CA ALA A 62 -4.18 5.44 -4.92
C ALA A 62 -3.15 6.14 -4.04
N GLU A 63 -2.90 5.59 -2.86
CA GLU A 63 -1.82 6.01 -1.98
C GLU A 63 -1.30 4.84 -1.14
N CYS A 64 -0.03 4.92 -0.76
CA CYS A 64 0.59 3.95 0.14
C CYS A 64 0.83 4.56 1.51
N ARG A 65 0.51 3.80 2.57
CA ARG A 65 0.66 4.24 3.96
C ARG A 65 1.27 3.14 4.82
N PRO A 66 2.31 3.44 5.61
CA PRO A 66 2.75 2.52 6.66
C PRO A 66 1.64 2.34 7.70
N VAL A 67 1.40 1.10 8.10
CA VAL A 67 0.29 0.76 8.99
C VAL A 67 0.65 -0.35 9.96
N MET A 68 -0.18 -0.49 10.99
CA MET A 68 -0.19 -1.65 11.87
C MET A 68 -1.60 -2.23 11.88
N LEU A 69 -1.72 -3.54 11.70
CA LEU A 69 -2.99 -4.24 11.87
C LEU A 69 -3.31 -4.33 13.36
N ASN A 70 -4.40 -3.72 13.80
CA ASN A 70 -4.72 -3.56 15.22
C ASN A 70 -4.94 -4.90 15.95
N SER A 71 -5.50 -5.90 15.27
CA SER A 71 -5.82 -7.18 15.89
C SER A 71 -4.58 -8.03 16.24
N SER A 72 -3.46 -7.84 15.56
CA SER A 72 -2.25 -8.66 15.71
C SER A 72 -0.99 -7.85 15.98
N SER A 73 -1.04 -6.54 15.86
CA SER A 73 0.12 -5.64 15.88
C SER A 73 1.12 -5.88 14.74
N GLU A 74 0.70 -6.58 13.67
CA GLU A 74 1.55 -6.74 12.49
C GLU A 74 1.80 -5.40 11.81
N MET A 75 3.06 -5.11 11.54
CA MET A 75 3.48 -3.90 10.83
C MET A 75 3.58 -4.18 9.34
N GLY A 76 3.29 -3.17 8.55
CA GLY A 76 3.43 -3.28 7.11
C GLY A 76 3.05 -2.00 6.38
N ILE A 77 2.72 -2.17 5.13
CA ILE A 77 2.29 -1.08 4.27
C ILE A 77 0.97 -1.45 3.60
N ILE A 78 0.06 -0.49 3.50
CA ILE A 78 -1.18 -0.65 2.76
C ILE A 78 -1.18 0.30 1.57
N CYS A 79 -1.58 -0.20 0.41
CA CYS A 79 -1.97 0.65 -0.71
C CYS A 79 -3.48 0.73 -0.75
N ILE A 80 -4.01 1.94 -0.69
CA ILE A 80 -5.45 2.22 -0.72
C ILE A 80 -5.77 2.73 -2.12
N ILE A 81 -6.63 2.01 -2.82
CA ILE A 81 -7.08 2.37 -4.18
C ILE A 81 -8.44 3.04 -4.05
N TYR A 82 -8.48 4.35 -4.24
CA TYR A 82 -9.69 5.17 -4.12
C TYR A 82 -10.53 5.17 -5.40
N ARG A 83 -9.89 5.03 -6.56
CA ARG A 83 -10.54 5.10 -7.87
C ARG A 83 -10.15 3.89 -8.72
N PRO A 84 -10.72 2.71 -8.39
CA PRO A 84 -10.30 1.47 -9.05
C PRO A 84 -10.56 1.45 -10.56
N ASP A 85 -11.58 2.17 -11.03
CA ASP A 85 -11.90 2.23 -12.46
C ASP A 85 -10.85 3.01 -13.28
N GLU A 86 -10.05 3.83 -12.61
CA GLU A 86 -9.02 4.67 -13.24
C GLU A 86 -7.61 4.10 -13.13
N VAL A 87 -7.45 2.96 -12.47
CA VAL A 87 -6.14 2.31 -12.29
C VAL A 87 -5.66 1.72 -13.60
N ASP A 88 -4.44 2.09 -14.01
CA ASP A 88 -3.76 1.51 -15.16
C ASP A 88 -2.33 1.08 -14.78
N GLY A 89 -1.57 0.63 -15.78
CA GLY A 89 -0.18 0.18 -15.56
C GLY A 89 0.74 1.27 -14.99
N THR A 90 0.47 2.53 -15.29
CA THR A 90 1.25 3.67 -14.76
C THR A 90 1.09 3.79 -13.25
N HIS A 91 -0.14 3.69 -12.76
CA HIS A 91 -0.43 3.73 -11.32
C HIS A 91 0.16 2.53 -10.61
N ILE A 92 0.02 1.34 -11.18
CA ILE A 92 0.59 0.11 -10.61
C ILE A 92 2.12 0.23 -10.48
N ALA A 93 2.80 0.72 -11.52
CA ALA A 93 4.24 0.92 -11.49
C ALA A 93 4.64 1.95 -10.42
N HIS A 94 3.95 3.08 -10.36
CA HIS A 94 4.19 4.14 -9.38
C HIS A 94 4.08 3.62 -7.95
N GLU A 95 2.97 2.97 -7.61
CA GLU A 95 2.74 2.46 -6.26
C GLU A 95 3.69 1.30 -5.91
N SER A 96 4.06 0.48 -6.90
CA SER A 96 5.01 -0.62 -6.70
C SER A 96 6.40 -0.12 -6.28
N VAL A 97 6.81 1.04 -6.77
CA VAL A 97 8.08 1.68 -6.34
C VAL A 97 7.97 2.12 -4.88
N HIS A 98 6.87 2.74 -4.47
CA HIS A 98 6.65 3.11 -3.06
C HIS A 98 6.68 1.90 -2.13
N ILE A 99 6.05 0.78 -2.52
CA ILE A 99 6.07 -0.47 -1.75
C ILE A 99 7.51 -0.99 -1.62
N THR A 100 8.27 -0.97 -2.70
CA THR A 100 9.66 -1.44 -2.71
C THR A 100 10.55 -0.58 -1.84
N ASP A 101 10.41 0.74 -1.94
CA ASP A 101 11.16 1.70 -1.11
C ASP A 101 10.88 1.48 0.37
N TYR A 102 9.62 1.24 0.73
CA TYR A 102 9.24 0.90 2.10
C TYR A 102 9.99 -0.33 2.61
N TYR A 103 9.99 -1.43 1.85
CA TYR A 103 10.68 -2.65 2.25
C TYR A 103 12.19 -2.43 2.39
N PHE A 104 12.79 -1.68 1.49
CA PHE A 104 14.22 -1.36 1.55
C PHE A 104 14.55 -0.53 2.79
N GLU A 105 13.71 0.45 3.10
CA GLU A 105 13.90 1.29 4.28
C GLU A 105 13.80 0.49 5.58
N VAL A 106 12.74 -0.31 5.77
CA VAL A 106 12.52 -1.04 7.02
C VAL A 106 13.47 -2.20 7.23
N THR A 107 14.06 -2.74 6.17
CA THR A 107 15.05 -3.85 6.25
C THR A 107 16.51 -3.35 6.24
N GLY A 108 16.71 -2.05 6.03
CA GLY A 108 18.06 -1.47 5.93
C GLY A 108 18.78 -1.83 4.63
N MET A 109 18.06 -2.30 3.61
CA MET A 109 18.66 -2.59 2.31
C MET A 109 18.95 -1.31 1.54
N ASN A 110 20.02 -1.32 0.74
CA ASN A 110 20.37 -0.22 -0.16
C ASN A 110 20.16 -0.65 -1.60
N GLY A 111 19.59 0.24 -2.41
CA GLY A 111 19.58 0.09 -3.84
C GLY A 111 20.99 0.25 -4.39
N GLU A 112 21.48 -0.74 -5.14
CA GLU A 112 22.78 -0.67 -5.79
C GLU A 112 22.65 -0.18 -7.23
N GLU A 113 23.77 0.17 -7.84
CA GLU A 113 23.80 0.64 -9.22
C GLU A 113 23.45 -0.49 -10.20
N PHE A 114 22.77 -0.14 -11.28
CA PHE A 114 22.38 -1.06 -12.33
C PHE A 114 23.57 -1.83 -12.91
N SER A 115 24.68 -1.13 -13.18
CA SER A 115 25.86 -1.71 -13.82
C SER A 115 26.54 -2.80 -12.99
N GLY A 116 26.32 -2.82 -11.68
CA GLY A 116 26.83 -3.87 -10.78
C GLY A 116 25.90 -5.08 -10.64
N GLY A 117 24.74 -5.07 -11.27
CA GLY A 117 23.70 -6.09 -11.08
C GLY A 117 23.02 -6.02 -9.72
N GLY A 118 23.38 -5.05 -8.89
CA GLY A 118 22.92 -4.96 -7.49
C GLY A 118 21.49 -4.45 -7.32
N ASN A 119 20.85 -3.98 -8.37
CA ASN A 119 19.46 -3.56 -8.31
C ASN A 119 18.45 -4.70 -8.58
N GLU A 120 18.92 -5.94 -8.76
CA GLU A 120 18.05 -7.09 -9.01
C GLU A 120 17.05 -7.31 -7.87
N GLY A 121 17.48 -7.21 -6.61
CA GLY A 121 16.59 -7.32 -5.46
C GLY A 121 15.49 -6.27 -5.46
N TYR A 122 15.83 -5.05 -5.84
CA TYR A 122 14.87 -3.97 -5.99
C TYR A 122 13.88 -4.27 -7.12
N ALA A 123 14.38 -4.65 -8.27
CA ALA A 123 13.56 -4.99 -9.43
C ALA A 123 12.60 -6.16 -9.14
N HIS A 124 13.06 -7.18 -8.41
CA HIS A 124 12.22 -8.31 -7.99
C HIS A 124 11.08 -7.86 -7.07
N LEU A 125 11.33 -6.96 -6.12
CA LEU A 125 10.27 -6.44 -5.25
C LEU A 125 9.27 -5.59 -6.02
N VAL A 126 9.72 -4.75 -6.94
CA VAL A 126 8.82 -3.98 -7.82
C VAL A 126 7.92 -4.93 -8.60
N GLY A 127 8.49 -5.95 -9.21
CA GLY A 127 7.74 -6.94 -9.97
C GLY A 127 6.74 -7.73 -9.11
N TRP A 128 7.15 -8.12 -7.89
CA TRP A 128 6.27 -8.79 -6.94
C TRP A 128 5.09 -7.89 -6.55
N ALA A 129 5.35 -6.64 -6.19
CA ALA A 129 4.30 -5.68 -5.83
C ALA A 129 3.33 -5.46 -6.99
N ALA A 130 3.85 -5.25 -8.21
CA ALA A 130 3.03 -5.10 -9.41
C ALA A 130 2.14 -6.31 -9.64
N GLY A 131 2.67 -7.52 -9.44
CA GLY A 131 1.91 -8.76 -9.53
C GLY A 131 0.77 -8.85 -8.52
N CYS A 132 0.99 -8.35 -7.29
CA CYS A 132 -0.07 -8.26 -6.27
C CYS A 132 -1.19 -7.32 -6.73
N PHE A 133 -0.85 -6.14 -7.24
CA PHE A 133 -1.84 -5.21 -7.79
C PHE A 133 -2.65 -5.81 -8.93
N ILE A 134 -1.98 -6.49 -9.86
CA ILE A 134 -2.66 -7.12 -11.00
C ILE A 134 -3.68 -8.16 -10.52
N LYS A 135 -3.35 -8.97 -9.52
CA LYS A 135 -4.28 -9.95 -8.93
C LYS A 135 -5.52 -9.28 -8.35
N VAL A 136 -5.32 -8.21 -7.59
CA VAL A 136 -6.43 -7.47 -6.97
C VAL A 136 -7.30 -6.79 -8.03
N MET A 137 -6.69 -6.18 -9.02
CA MET A 137 -7.45 -5.52 -10.10
C MET A 137 -8.22 -6.49 -10.96
N LYS A 138 -7.69 -7.69 -11.19
CA LYS A 138 -8.45 -8.77 -11.86
C LYS A 138 -9.64 -9.23 -11.03
N GLU A 139 -9.48 -9.35 -9.72
CA GLU A 139 -10.58 -9.67 -8.81
C GLU A 139 -11.65 -8.59 -8.85
N TYR A 140 -11.26 -7.33 -8.78
CA TYR A 140 -12.17 -6.19 -8.87
C TYR A 140 -12.96 -6.20 -10.18
N GLY A 141 -12.31 -6.42 -11.30
CA GLY A 141 -12.95 -6.49 -12.62
C GLY A 141 -13.98 -7.62 -12.76
N LYS A 142 -13.85 -8.70 -11.98
CA LYS A 142 -14.83 -9.81 -11.98
C LYS A 142 -16.09 -9.52 -11.15
N THR A 143 -16.02 -8.57 -10.24
CA THR A 143 -17.15 -8.22 -9.35
C THR A 143 -18.08 -7.17 -9.95
N GLU A 144 -17.72 -6.61 -11.09
CA GLU A 144 -18.55 -5.63 -11.81
C GLU A 144 -19.63 -6.30 -12.67
#